data_ceb2d10b0ec32207a214c8152d6870a0
#
_entry.id   ceb2d10b0ec32207a214c8152d6870a0
#
_cell.length_a   1.000
_cell.length_b   1.000
_cell.length_c   1.000
_cell.angle_alpha   90.00
_cell.angle_beta   90.00
_cell.angle_gamma   90.00
#
_symmetry.space_group_name_H-M   'P 1'
#
loop_
_entity.id
_entity.type
_entity.pdbx_description
1 polymer ?
#
loop_
_entity_poly.entity_id
_entity_poly.type
_entity_poly.pdbx_seq_one_letter_code
_entity_poly.pdbx_strand_id
1 'polypeptide(L)'
;MRPSRISVQIIGALAVTAAAVTSCSTGGDDSAAAAPKSGDVLSSAPLANAAVLPSAARSELITYASENGNGDPIVVSGTVAIPAGTAPEGGWPVISWAHGTTGIADTCAPSGDTVDGAVHDYVGGVTATLDEWIKKGYAVVQTDYEGMGTPGDHTYLNATSESNAVTDIVRAARHLDPAVGTKWFVGGHSQGGAAAISASDQAVDRAPELTLLGAIAVAPGSGLSQTPQYIASGSQAVAPVLSFLPITLLGAAAADPAVVPEEIVTPAAEPLMRAARTGCIADVRAAIGDIQVNSVIRPGADLGPWTDYLAKQEPSNANPKVPVLFAQGTADALVTPAASQVLVKQLCDKGAKLDYRTYDGADHRAAVGSSLADAQAFTGALLAGEETPTTC
;
A
#
# COMPACT_ATOMS: atom_id res chain seq x y z
N MET A 1 -20.22 -29.54 66.56
CA MET A 1 -20.09 -28.66 67.71
C MET A 1 -19.97 -27.22 67.26
N ARG A 2 -21.00 -26.40 67.52
CA ARG A 2 -20.92 -24.92 67.61
C ARG A 2 -20.45 -24.56 69.00
N PRO A 3 -19.78 -23.46 69.28
CA PRO A 3 -20.32 -22.10 69.31
C PRO A 3 -19.31 -21.04 68.86
N SER A 4 -19.47 -19.73 68.92
CA SER A 4 -20.46 -18.74 69.38
C SER A 4 -20.01 -17.36 68.88
N ARG A 5 -20.97 -16.44 68.75
CA ARG A 5 -20.80 -15.04 68.32
C ARG A 5 -20.20 -14.18 69.48
N ILE A 6 -19.43 -13.13 69.13
CA ILE A 6 -19.46 -11.88 69.93
C ILE A 6 -19.37 -10.70 68.94
N SER A 7 -20.35 -9.84 68.94
CA SER A 7 -20.43 -8.52 68.36
C SER A 7 -19.92 -7.47 69.31
N VAL A 8 -19.12 -6.51 68.85
CA VAL A 8 -18.92 -5.24 69.60
C VAL A 8 -19.10 -4.11 68.57
N GLN A 9 -20.15 -3.33 68.82
CA GLN A 9 -20.37 -2.02 68.24
C GLN A 9 -19.65 -0.96 69.10
N ILE A 10 -18.88 -0.09 68.41
CA ILE A 10 -18.43 1.18 69.00
C ILE A 10 -18.85 2.28 68.01
N ILE A 11 -19.77 3.14 68.52
CA ILE A 11 -20.21 4.37 67.84
C ILE A 11 -19.22 5.47 68.25
N GLY A 12 -18.57 6.08 67.27
CA GLY A 12 -17.79 7.29 67.47
C GLY A 12 -18.23 8.35 66.46
N ALA A 13 -18.94 9.36 66.98
CA ALA A 13 -19.30 10.55 66.21
C ALA A 13 -18.10 11.48 66.11
N LEU A 14 -17.67 11.80 64.92
CA LEU A 14 -16.73 12.90 64.64
C LEU A 14 -17.43 13.97 63.80
N ALA A 15 -17.45 15.19 64.39
CA ALA A 15 -17.93 16.38 63.71
C ALA A 15 -17.01 16.78 62.58
N VAL A 16 -17.56 16.93 61.38
CA VAL A 16 -16.85 17.46 60.22
C VAL A 16 -17.08 18.96 60.13
N THR A 17 -16.04 19.75 60.39
CA THR A 17 -15.99 21.18 60.08
C THR A 17 -15.76 21.37 58.60
N ALA A 18 -16.73 21.93 57.88
CA ALA A 18 -16.61 22.33 56.48
C ALA A 18 -15.68 23.55 56.36
N ALA A 19 -14.49 23.36 55.86
CA ALA A 19 -13.65 24.45 55.36
C ALA A 19 -14.01 24.72 53.90
N ALA A 20 -14.56 25.89 53.63
CA ALA A 20 -14.77 26.38 52.26
C ALA A 20 -13.40 26.65 51.59
N VAL A 21 -12.99 25.76 50.70
CA VAL A 21 -11.85 26.01 49.84
C VAL A 21 -12.36 26.76 48.62
N THR A 22 -12.06 28.05 48.53
CA THR A 22 -12.25 28.86 47.32
C THR A 22 -11.22 28.38 46.32
N SER A 23 -11.63 27.52 45.36
CA SER A 23 -10.77 27.14 44.21
C SER A 23 -10.73 28.30 43.23
N CYS A 24 -9.59 28.99 43.17
CA CYS A 24 -9.24 29.77 41.97
C CYS A 24 -9.16 28.81 40.77
N SER A 25 -10.16 28.87 39.91
CA SER A 25 -10.05 28.27 38.56
C SER A 25 -9.05 29.09 37.78
N THR A 26 -7.80 28.65 37.73
CA THR A 26 -6.89 29.00 36.66
C THR A 26 -7.44 28.30 35.42
N GLY A 27 -7.94 29.08 34.47
CA GLY A 27 -8.31 28.59 33.16
C GLY A 27 -7.08 27.96 32.49
N GLY A 28 -7.01 26.65 32.54
CA GLY A 28 -6.17 25.89 31.65
C GLY A 28 -6.83 25.98 30.28
N ASP A 29 -6.18 26.59 29.33
CA ASP A 29 -6.47 26.37 27.92
C ASP A 29 -6.24 24.90 27.62
N ASP A 30 -7.28 24.07 27.72
CA ASP A 30 -7.34 22.78 27.06
C ASP A 30 -7.50 23.04 25.57
N SER A 31 -6.42 23.52 24.98
CA SER A 31 -6.25 23.47 23.52
C SER A 31 -6.12 21.99 23.17
N ALA A 32 -7.25 21.35 22.88
CA ALA A 32 -7.24 20.01 22.28
C ALA A 32 -6.28 20.06 21.09
N ALA A 33 -5.25 19.21 21.12
CA ALA A 33 -4.31 19.12 20.01
C ALA A 33 -5.12 18.86 18.74
N ALA A 34 -4.86 19.64 17.69
CA ALA A 34 -5.55 19.46 16.42
C ALA A 34 -5.31 18.02 15.91
N ALA A 35 -6.35 17.40 15.36
CA ALA A 35 -6.21 16.08 14.77
C ALA A 35 -5.10 16.10 13.68
N PRO A 36 -4.28 15.05 13.59
CA PRO A 36 -3.25 14.95 12.57
C PRO A 36 -3.85 15.11 11.16
N LYS A 37 -3.12 15.81 10.29
CA LYS A 37 -3.49 15.98 8.88
C LYS A 37 -2.76 14.95 8.04
N SER A 38 -3.33 14.60 6.89
CA SER A 38 -2.70 13.71 5.92
C SER A 38 -1.27 14.15 5.60
N GLY A 39 -0.30 13.26 5.80
CA GLY A 39 1.13 13.52 5.67
C GLY A 39 1.82 14.02 6.95
N ASP A 40 1.13 14.21 8.08
CA ASP A 40 1.80 14.48 9.34
C ASP A 40 2.55 13.24 9.81
N VAL A 41 3.82 13.41 10.20
CA VAL A 41 4.65 12.34 10.78
C VAL A 41 4.20 12.12 12.23
N LEU A 42 3.79 10.89 12.53
CA LEU A 42 3.34 10.51 13.87
C LEU A 42 4.48 9.89 14.70
N SER A 43 5.38 9.17 14.04
CA SER A 43 6.61 8.67 14.63
C SER A 43 7.71 8.52 13.58
N SER A 44 8.97 8.58 13.99
CA SER A 44 10.12 8.20 13.16
C SER A 44 11.19 7.53 14.00
N ALA A 45 11.90 6.58 13.40
CA ALA A 45 13.06 5.92 13.97
C ALA A 45 14.05 5.53 12.87
N PRO A 46 15.37 5.52 13.14
CA PRO A 46 16.34 5.02 12.18
C PRO A 46 16.00 3.59 11.73
N LEU A 47 15.97 3.36 10.43
CA LEU A 47 15.77 2.04 9.86
C LEU A 47 17.09 1.24 9.91
N ALA A 48 17.02 0.01 10.41
CA ALA A 48 18.21 -0.84 10.63
C ALA A 48 18.01 -2.31 10.23
N ASN A 49 17.06 -2.58 9.32
CA ASN A 49 16.74 -3.91 8.82
C ASN A 49 17.05 -4.07 7.31
N ALA A 50 16.54 -5.11 6.66
CA ALA A 50 16.81 -5.39 5.25
C ALA A 50 16.15 -4.39 4.26
N ALA A 51 15.21 -3.56 4.72
CA ALA A 51 14.58 -2.52 3.90
C ALA A 51 15.44 -1.25 3.73
N VAL A 52 16.60 -1.16 4.41
CA VAL A 52 17.55 -0.04 4.23
C VAL A 52 18.03 0.01 2.78
N LEU A 53 18.04 1.22 2.19
CA LEU A 53 18.71 1.49 0.93
C LEU A 53 20.19 1.82 1.20
N PRO A 54 21.15 0.96 0.82
CA PRO A 54 22.55 1.08 1.25
C PRO A 54 23.24 2.37 0.86
N SER A 55 22.82 2.99 -0.25
CA SER A 55 23.40 4.25 -0.75
C SER A 55 22.79 5.50 -0.11
N ALA A 56 21.74 5.35 0.71
CA ALA A 56 21.15 6.48 1.42
C ALA A 56 22.05 6.95 2.57
N ALA A 57 22.13 8.27 2.77
CA ALA A 57 22.79 8.84 3.94
C ALA A 57 21.97 8.60 5.21
N ARG A 58 20.65 8.54 5.07
CA ARG A 58 19.69 8.30 6.16
C ARG A 58 18.51 7.49 5.64
N SER A 59 18.10 6.50 6.40
CA SER A 59 16.86 5.73 6.20
C SER A 59 16.08 5.71 7.50
N GLU A 60 14.80 6.06 7.43
CA GLU A 60 13.88 6.13 8.56
C GLU A 60 12.70 5.20 8.34
N LEU A 61 12.28 4.50 9.38
CA LEU A 61 10.95 3.93 9.50
C LEU A 61 10.04 5.01 10.07
N ILE A 62 8.93 5.29 9.42
CA ILE A 62 7.97 6.30 9.89
C ILE A 62 6.58 5.70 10.03
N THR A 63 5.76 6.31 10.89
CA THR A 63 4.30 6.26 10.77
C THR A 63 3.79 7.66 10.45
N TYR A 64 2.78 7.73 9.62
CA TYR A 64 2.20 8.99 9.16
C TYR A 64 0.68 8.91 9.07
N ALA A 65 0.03 10.07 9.13
CA ALA A 65 -1.40 10.18 8.96
C ALA A 65 -1.77 10.13 7.48
N SER A 66 -2.82 9.40 7.16
CA SER A 66 -3.44 9.33 5.83
C SER A 66 -4.95 9.15 5.97
N GLU A 67 -5.63 8.87 4.87
CA GLU A 67 -7.06 8.59 4.81
C GLU A 67 -7.31 7.31 4.01
N ASN A 68 -8.26 6.50 4.49
CA ASN A 68 -8.72 5.31 3.77
C ASN A 68 -9.55 5.67 2.52
N GLY A 69 -10.06 4.64 1.83
CA GLY A 69 -10.88 4.83 0.63
C GLY A 69 -12.21 5.54 0.86
N ASN A 70 -12.67 5.67 2.11
CA ASN A 70 -13.90 6.36 2.52
C ASN A 70 -13.63 7.78 3.03
N GLY A 71 -12.35 8.19 3.16
CA GLY A 71 -11.96 9.47 3.74
C GLY A 71 -11.84 9.46 5.27
N ASP A 72 -11.88 8.29 5.90
CA ASP A 72 -11.63 8.19 7.34
C ASP A 72 -10.13 8.28 7.63
N PRO A 73 -9.72 8.96 8.72
CA PRO A 73 -8.31 9.08 9.08
C PRO A 73 -7.72 7.72 9.50
N ILE A 74 -6.55 7.42 8.97
CA ILE A 74 -5.80 6.20 9.29
C ILE A 74 -4.33 6.52 9.59
N VAL A 75 -3.65 5.56 10.22
CA VAL A 75 -2.20 5.56 10.39
C VAL A 75 -1.59 4.57 9.41
N VAL A 76 -0.55 4.99 8.71
CA VAL A 76 0.17 4.16 7.76
C VAL A 76 1.65 4.15 8.11
N SER A 77 2.34 3.03 7.92
CA SER A 77 3.80 2.94 8.05
C SER A 77 4.50 2.96 6.68
N GLY A 78 5.79 3.22 6.73
CA GLY A 78 6.62 3.20 5.54
C GLY A 78 8.05 3.65 5.80
N THR A 79 8.85 3.72 4.76
CA THR A 79 10.25 4.12 4.84
C THR A 79 10.52 5.41 4.08
N VAL A 80 11.47 6.19 4.59
CA VAL A 80 12.00 7.40 3.93
C VAL A 80 13.51 7.26 3.84
N ALA A 81 14.06 7.33 2.65
CA ALA A 81 15.50 7.27 2.39
C ALA A 81 15.98 8.55 1.69
N ILE A 82 16.99 9.19 2.26
CA ILE A 82 17.53 10.48 1.81
C ILE A 82 18.92 10.28 1.23
N PRO A 83 19.23 10.83 0.03
CA PRO A 83 20.56 10.76 -0.58
C PRO A 83 21.64 11.46 0.24
N ALA A 84 22.89 11.09 -0.01
CA ALA A 84 24.05 11.80 0.55
C ALA A 84 24.33 13.11 -0.21
N GLY A 85 24.95 14.07 0.47
CA GLY A 85 25.41 15.32 -0.13
C GLY A 85 24.43 16.48 0.05
N THR A 86 24.55 17.48 -0.81
CA THR A 86 23.70 18.68 -0.77
C THR A 86 22.56 18.53 -1.77
N ALA A 87 21.35 18.77 -1.32
CA ALA A 87 20.18 18.76 -2.19
C ALA A 87 20.32 19.83 -3.29
N PRO A 88 19.85 19.56 -4.52
CA PRO A 88 19.77 20.55 -5.57
C PRO A 88 18.80 21.69 -5.20
N GLU A 89 18.83 22.76 -5.98
CA GLU A 89 17.83 23.84 -5.85
C GLU A 89 16.41 23.26 -6.00
N GLY A 90 15.55 23.55 -5.05
CA GLY A 90 14.19 22.99 -4.97
C GLY A 90 14.08 21.67 -4.19
N GLY A 91 15.19 21.16 -3.67
CA GLY A 91 15.25 19.91 -2.88
C GLY A 91 15.42 18.63 -3.73
N TRP A 92 15.61 17.52 -3.07
CA TRP A 92 15.68 16.20 -3.73
C TRP A 92 14.36 15.87 -4.42
N PRO A 93 14.34 15.54 -5.73
CA PRO A 93 13.15 14.94 -6.34
C PRO A 93 12.83 13.61 -5.66
N VAL A 94 11.56 13.22 -5.63
CA VAL A 94 11.12 12.06 -4.85
C VAL A 94 10.61 10.97 -5.78
N ILE A 95 11.00 9.72 -5.50
CA ILE A 95 10.30 8.51 -5.98
C ILE A 95 9.46 8.01 -4.80
N SER A 96 8.13 8.02 -4.95
CA SER A 96 7.21 7.34 -4.05
C SER A 96 6.89 5.97 -4.63
N TRP A 97 7.38 4.91 -3.97
CA TRP A 97 7.25 3.55 -4.46
C TRP A 97 6.06 2.85 -3.82
N ALA A 98 5.22 2.31 -4.68
CA ALA A 98 4.08 1.45 -4.39
C ALA A 98 4.49 -0.01 -4.61
N HIS A 99 4.57 -0.82 -3.56
CA HIS A 99 5.03 -2.20 -3.67
C HIS A 99 3.98 -3.14 -4.26
N GLY A 100 4.43 -4.26 -4.85
CA GLY A 100 3.56 -5.36 -5.26
C GLY A 100 3.15 -6.22 -4.07
N THR A 101 2.23 -7.14 -4.29
CA THR A 101 1.63 -7.98 -3.25
C THR A 101 2.66 -8.74 -2.43
N THR A 102 2.72 -8.43 -1.15
CA THR A 102 3.49 -9.15 -0.12
C THR A 102 2.59 -10.00 0.77
N GLY A 103 1.35 -9.60 0.96
CA GLY A 103 0.32 -10.21 1.80
C GLY A 103 -0.69 -9.15 2.24
N ILE A 104 -1.46 -9.45 3.28
CA ILE A 104 -2.41 -8.51 3.92
C ILE A 104 -2.26 -8.47 5.44
N ALA A 105 -1.36 -9.25 6.02
CA ALA A 105 -1.07 -9.25 7.45
C ALA A 105 0.05 -8.25 7.77
N ASP A 106 0.08 -7.73 9.00
CA ASP A 106 1.09 -6.77 9.48
C ASP A 106 2.53 -7.23 9.24
N THR A 107 2.80 -8.52 9.39
CA THR A 107 4.13 -9.11 9.19
C THR A 107 4.61 -9.02 7.74
N CYS A 108 3.74 -8.65 6.81
CA CYS A 108 4.05 -8.55 5.38
C CYS A 108 4.41 -7.13 4.94
N ALA A 109 4.40 -6.16 5.86
CA ALA A 109 4.81 -4.79 5.60
C ALA A 109 6.27 -4.75 5.12
N PRO A 110 6.57 -4.19 3.92
CA PRO A 110 7.93 -4.12 3.39
C PRO A 110 8.91 -3.38 4.31
N SER A 111 8.45 -2.38 5.05
CA SER A 111 9.29 -1.63 6.00
C SER A 111 9.83 -2.49 7.14
N GLY A 112 9.17 -3.62 7.43
CA GLY A 112 9.58 -4.61 8.42
C GLY A 112 10.48 -5.72 7.88
N ASP A 113 10.95 -5.66 6.63
CA ASP A 113 11.69 -6.74 5.99
C ASP A 113 12.97 -7.13 6.74
N THR A 114 13.23 -8.43 6.79
CA THR A 114 14.47 -9.00 7.33
C THR A 114 15.05 -10.01 6.34
N VAL A 115 16.35 -10.25 6.37
CA VAL A 115 17.05 -11.12 5.40
C VAL A 115 16.44 -12.52 5.31
N ASP A 116 15.93 -13.04 6.43
CA ASP A 116 15.23 -14.34 6.49
C ASP A 116 13.70 -14.18 6.50
N GLY A 117 13.19 -12.98 6.22
CA GLY A 117 11.76 -12.65 6.26
C GLY A 117 10.96 -13.26 5.12
N ALA A 118 9.68 -13.51 5.35
CA ALA A 118 8.77 -14.12 4.37
C ALA A 118 8.57 -13.27 3.09
N VAL A 119 8.88 -11.97 3.16
CA VAL A 119 8.73 -11.03 2.01
C VAL A 119 10.06 -10.74 1.32
N HIS A 120 11.21 -11.12 1.92
CA HIS A 120 12.56 -10.73 1.46
C HIS A 120 12.86 -11.16 0.02
N ASP A 121 12.40 -12.33 -0.39
CA ASP A 121 12.59 -12.84 -1.77
C ASP A 121 12.07 -11.84 -2.85
N TYR A 122 11.04 -11.07 -2.51
CA TYR A 122 10.52 -10.01 -3.38
C TYR A 122 11.07 -8.63 -3.00
N VAL A 123 10.95 -8.24 -1.74
CA VAL A 123 11.33 -6.91 -1.25
C VAL A 123 12.81 -6.63 -1.44
N GLY A 124 13.69 -7.62 -1.22
CA GLY A 124 15.12 -7.46 -1.43
C GLY A 124 15.51 -7.10 -2.86
N GLY A 125 14.85 -7.70 -3.86
CA GLY A 125 15.04 -7.34 -5.27
C GLY A 125 14.55 -5.92 -5.60
N VAL A 126 13.43 -5.51 -5.01
CA VAL A 126 12.90 -4.14 -5.13
C VAL A 126 13.83 -3.15 -4.43
N THR A 127 14.29 -3.44 -3.22
CA THR A 127 15.24 -2.62 -2.45
C THR A 127 16.51 -2.34 -3.26
N ALA A 128 17.07 -3.35 -3.94
CA ALA A 128 18.23 -3.18 -4.82
C ALA A 128 17.94 -2.22 -5.99
N THR A 129 16.73 -2.28 -6.57
CA THR A 129 16.31 -1.37 -7.64
C THR A 129 16.08 0.06 -7.12
N LEU A 130 15.49 0.20 -5.92
CA LEU A 130 15.25 1.50 -5.30
C LEU A 130 16.56 2.19 -4.87
N ASP A 131 17.59 1.43 -4.51
CA ASP A 131 18.91 1.98 -4.19
C ASP A 131 19.56 2.68 -5.39
N GLU A 132 19.28 2.25 -6.63
CA GLU A 132 19.74 2.92 -7.85
C GLU A 132 19.10 4.33 -8.03
N TRP A 133 17.91 4.59 -7.47
CA TRP A 133 17.32 5.92 -7.45
C TRP A 133 18.04 6.84 -6.47
N ILE A 134 18.41 6.33 -5.28
CA ILE A 134 19.25 7.08 -4.33
C ILE A 134 20.56 7.51 -4.99
N LYS A 135 21.24 6.60 -5.72
CA LYS A 135 22.49 6.91 -6.45
C LYS A 135 22.32 7.98 -7.52
N LYS A 136 21.10 8.14 -8.04
CA LYS A 136 20.73 9.18 -9.01
C LYS A 136 20.30 10.51 -8.36
N GLY A 137 20.30 10.58 -7.02
CA GLY A 137 19.95 11.80 -6.29
C GLY A 137 18.44 12.01 -6.11
N TYR A 138 17.66 10.93 -6.08
CA TYR A 138 16.25 10.98 -5.67
C TYR A 138 16.14 10.59 -4.19
N ALA A 139 15.36 11.31 -3.42
CA ALA A 139 14.81 10.75 -2.19
C ALA A 139 13.82 9.63 -2.55
N VAL A 140 13.83 8.55 -1.78
CA VAL A 140 12.93 7.41 -2.03
C VAL A 140 12.06 7.20 -0.81
N VAL A 141 10.75 7.15 -1.02
CA VAL A 141 9.78 6.82 0.00
C VAL A 141 9.00 5.57 -0.42
N GLN A 142 8.70 4.69 0.52
CA GLN A 142 7.95 3.47 0.27
C GLN A 142 6.91 3.30 1.36
N THR A 143 5.63 3.34 1.00
CA THR A 143 4.51 3.06 1.91
C THR A 143 4.32 1.56 2.10
N ASP A 144 3.81 1.16 3.27
CA ASP A 144 3.33 -0.21 3.51
C ASP A 144 1.83 -0.37 3.19
N TYR A 145 1.13 0.73 2.84
CA TYR A 145 -0.31 0.86 2.67
C TYR A 145 -1.11 0.76 4.00
N GLU A 146 -2.41 1.03 3.91
CA GLU A 146 -3.39 0.88 4.99
C GLU A 146 -3.40 -0.55 5.55
N GLY A 147 -3.40 -0.69 6.88
CA GLY A 147 -3.59 -1.96 7.56
C GLY A 147 -2.45 -2.97 7.37
N MET A 148 -1.25 -2.52 7.01
CA MET A 148 -0.04 -3.33 7.00
C MET A 148 1.00 -2.72 7.95
N GLY A 149 1.36 -3.43 9.01
CA GLY A 149 2.26 -2.94 10.05
C GLY A 149 1.66 -1.84 10.94
N THR A 150 0.38 -1.56 10.80
CA THR A 150 -0.39 -0.56 11.53
C THR A 150 -1.80 -1.08 11.83
N PRO A 151 -2.53 -0.54 12.83
CA PRO A 151 -3.87 -1.02 13.15
C PRO A 151 -4.85 -0.93 11.98
N GLY A 152 -5.70 -1.94 11.85
CA GLY A 152 -6.72 -2.08 10.82
C GLY A 152 -6.43 -3.25 9.88
N ASP A 153 -7.38 -3.56 9.00
CA ASP A 153 -7.21 -4.57 7.97
C ASP A 153 -6.77 -3.92 6.65
N HIS A 154 -5.90 -4.60 5.91
CA HIS A 154 -5.49 -4.12 4.59
C HIS A 154 -6.61 -4.24 3.55
N THR A 155 -6.98 -3.10 2.95
CA THR A 155 -8.04 -3.00 1.93
C THR A 155 -7.53 -3.32 0.51
N TYR A 156 -6.73 -4.32 0.37
CA TYR A 156 -5.98 -4.74 -0.81
C TYR A 156 -6.59 -4.29 -2.15
N LEU A 157 -5.80 -3.62 -2.97
CA LEU A 157 -6.19 -3.01 -4.26
C LEU A 157 -7.22 -1.88 -4.13
N ASN A 158 -7.43 -1.29 -2.95
CA ASN A 158 -8.28 -0.10 -2.84
C ASN A 158 -7.60 1.10 -3.51
N ALA A 159 -8.07 1.46 -4.70
CA ALA A 159 -7.43 2.46 -5.57
C ALA A 159 -7.26 3.83 -4.90
N THR A 160 -8.23 4.25 -4.07
CA THR A 160 -8.17 5.54 -3.36
C THR A 160 -7.26 5.45 -2.14
N SER A 161 -7.38 4.41 -1.30
CA SER A 161 -6.53 4.24 -0.12
C SER A 161 -5.05 4.12 -0.50
N GLU A 162 -4.72 3.29 -1.50
CA GLU A 162 -3.34 3.14 -1.97
C GLU A 162 -2.79 4.44 -2.62
N SER A 163 -3.62 5.16 -3.39
CA SER A 163 -3.26 6.47 -3.95
C SER A 163 -3.00 7.51 -2.85
N ASN A 164 -3.84 7.52 -1.80
CA ASN A 164 -3.64 8.38 -0.66
C ASN A 164 -2.32 8.07 0.05
N ALA A 165 -2.06 6.79 0.35
CA ALA A 165 -0.86 6.37 1.05
C ALA A 165 0.43 6.76 0.31
N VAL A 166 0.52 6.53 -1.01
CA VAL A 166 1.70 6.90 -1.81
C VAL A 166 1.88 8.40 -1.96
N THR A 167 0.81 9.19 -1.82
CA THR A 167 0.85 10.65 -1.88
C THR A 167 1.25 11.24 -0.53
N ASP A 168 0.63 10.79 0.54
CA ASP A 168 0.81 11.36 1.88
C ASP A 168 2.18 11.04 2.47
N ILE A 169 2.81 9.92 2.09
CA ILE A 169 4.19 9.64 2.49
C ILE A 169 5.19 10.65 1.90
N VAL A 170 4.91 11.25 0.73
CA VAL A 170 5.73 12.34 0.18
C VAL A 170 5.61 13.60 1.05
N ARG A 171 4.41 13.93 1.53
CA ARG A 171 4.21 15.00 2.52
C ARG A 171 4.97 14.71 3.80
N ALA A 172 4.85 13.48 4.32
CA ALA A 172 5.54 13.04 5.53
C ALA A 172 7.07 13.15 5.40
N ALA A 173 7.63 12.74 4.28
CA ALA A 173 9.06 12.87 4.02
C ALA A 173 9.53 14.34 4.02
N ARG A 174 8.72 15.25 3.50
CA ARG A 174 9.02 16.70 3.51
C ARG A 174 8.89 17.33 4.91
N HIS A 175 7.96 16.83 5.72
CA HIS A 175 7.89 17.23 7.13
C HIS A 175 9.07 16.70 7.94
N LEU A 176 9.56 15.51 7.59
CA LEU A 176 10.71 14.88 8.23
C LEU A 176 12.04 15.57 7.86
N ASP A 177 12.18 15.99 6.59
CA ASP A 177 13.40 16.60 6.06
C ASP A 177 13.11 17.69 5.03
N PRO A 178 13.42 18.97 5.33
CA PRO A 178 13.19 20.10 4.42
C PRO A 178 14.02 20.03 3.13
N ALA A 179 15.05 19.17 3.05
CA ALA A 179 15.80 18.92 1.83
C ALA A 179 15.02 18.09 0.78
N VAL A 180 13.91 17.47 1.18
CA VAL A 180 12.99 16.79 0.25
C VAL A 180 12.17 17.82 -0.52
N GLY A 181 12.26 17.80 -1.85
CA GLY A 181 11.59 18.75 -2.73
C GLY A 181 10.09 18.49 -2.92
N THR A 182 9.46 19.36 -3.72
CA THR A 182 8.04 19.21 -4.08
C THR A 182 7.83 18.39 -5.35
N LYS A 183 8.85 18.25 -6.20
CA LYS A 183 8.78 17.47 -7.43
C LYS A 183 8.88 15.99 -7.11
N TRP A 184 7.92 15.21 -7.58
CA TRP A 184 7.89 13.79 -7.29
C TRP A 184 7.31 12.95 -8.43
N PHE A 185 7.56 11.66 -8.36
CA PHE A 185 7.04 10.63 -9.23
C PHE A 185 6.45 9.51 -8.38
N VAL A 186 5.35 8.96 -8.81
CA VAL A 186 4.87 7.69 -8.27
C VAL A 186 5.38 6.55 -9.14
N GLY A 187 5.97 5.54 -8.52
CA GLY A 187 6.36 4.30 -9.19
C GLY A 187 5.77 3.11 -8.46
N GLY A 188 5.47 2.03 -9.19
CA GLY A 188 5.00 0.83 -8.52
C GLY A 188 4.93 -0.40 -9.42
N HIS A 189 4.85 -1.57 -8.77
CA HIS A 189 4.86 -2.86 -9.43
C HIS A 189 3.62 -3.68 -9.06
N SER A 190 2.99 -4.33 -10.03
CA SER A 190 1.84 -5.24 -9.80
C SER A 190 0.68 -4.53 -9.10
N GLN A 191 0.30 -4.88 -7.86
CA GLN A 191 -0.60 -4.11 -7.00
C GLN A 191 -0.19 -2.62 -7.01
N GLY A 192 1.08 -2.33 -6.72
CA GLY A 192 1.60 -0.97 -6.73
C GLY A 192 1.62 -0.31 -8.11
N GLY A 193 1.69 -1.08 -9.18
CA GLY A 193 1.52 -0.57 -10.54
C GLY A 193 0.10 -0.03 -10.77
N ALA A 194 -0.92 -0.72 -10.25
CA ALA A 194 -2.29 -0.25 -10.25
C ALA A 194 -2.45 1.00 -9.37
N ALA A 195 -1.83 1.01 -8.18
CA ALA A 195 -1.80 2.18 -7.30
C ALA A 195 -1.14 3.39 -7.98
N ALA A 196 -0.04 3.20 -8.73
CA ALA A 196 0.63 4.27 -9.47
C ALA A 196 -0.26 4.87 -10.57
N ILE A 197 -1.03 4.04 -11.29
CA ILE A 197 -2.02 4.52 -12.26
C ILE A 197 -3.12 5.31 -11.55
N SER A 198 -3.66 4.82 -10.44
CA SER A 198 -4.70 5.52 -9.66
C SER A 198 -4.17 6.86 -9.11
N ALA A 199 -2.94 6.89 -8.59
CA ALA A 199 -2.30 8.10 -8.10
C ALA A 199 -2.00 9.12 -9.22
N SER A 200 -1.73 8.66 -10.45
CA SER A 200 -1.54 9.56 -11.61
C SER A 200 -2.77 10.41 -11.94
N ASP A 201 -3.95 9.97 -11.50
CA ASP A 201 -5.22 10.71 -11.59
C ASP A 201 -5.49 11.52 -10.32
N GLN A 202 -5.43 10.88 -9.14
CA GLN A 202 -5.99 11.42 -7.90
C GLN A 202 -5.02 12.34 -7.15
N ALA A 203 -3.71 12.07 -7.21
CA ALA A 203 -2.73 12.73 -6.35
C ALA A 203 -2.56 14.23 -6.62
N VAL A 204 -2.79 14.67 -7.86
CA VAL A 204 -2.70 16.10 -8.24
C VAL A 204 -3.73 16.94 -7.47
N ASP A 205 -4.94 16.42 -7.32
CA ASP A 205 -6.01 17.13 -6.58
C ASP A 205 -5.86 16.95 -5.07
N ARG A 206 -5.35 15.76 -4.63
CA ARG A 206 -5.12 15.48 -3.21
C ARG A 206 -4.02 16.34 -2.61
N ALA A 207 -2.95 16.58 -3.35
CA ALA A 207 -1.75 17.26 -2.87
C ALA A 207 -1.31 18.39 -3.82
N PRO A 208 -2.13 19.46 -3.96
CA PRO A 208 -1.85 20.56 -4.89
C PRO A 208 -0.59 21.36 -4.53
N GLU A 209 -0.07 21.21 -3.32
CA GLU A 209 1.20 21.79 -2.89
C GLU A 209 2.43 21.00 -3.36
N LEU A 210 2.23 19.77 -3.86
CA LEU A 210 3.25 18.91 -4.46
C LEU A 210 3.14 18.97 -5.98
N THR A 211 4.22 18.64 -6.68
CA THR A 211 4.25 18.63 -8.14
C THR A 211 4.50 17.19 -8.61
N LEU A 212 3.43 16.42 -8.82
CA LEU A 212 3.54 15.12 -9.48
C LEU A 212 3.92 15.33 -10.94
N LEU A 213 5.05 14.79 -11.36
CA LEU A 213 5.57 14.96 -12.72
C LEU A 213 5.23 13.78 -13.64
N GLY A 214 5.11 12.58 -13.10
CA GLY A 214 4.82 11.39 -13.89
C GLY A 214 4.61 10.15 -13.03
N ALA A 215 4.12 9.09 -13.66
CA ALA A 215 3.90 7.79 -13.04
C ALA A 215 4.66 6.68 -13.78
N ILE A 216 5.14 5.67 -13.05
CA ILE A 216 5.83 4.49 -13.55
C ILE A 216 5.02 3.28 -13.10
N ALA A 217 4.32 2.63 -14.02
CA ALA A 217 3.49 1.46 -13.74
C ALA A 217 4.14 0.21 -14.32
N VAL A 218 4.70 -0.64 -13.46
CA VAL A 218 5.36 -1.89 -13.87
C VAL A 218 4.39 -3.05 -13.68
N ALA A 219 4.02 -3.72 -14.77
CA ALA A 219 3.13 -4.87 -14.80
C ALA A 219 1.88 -4.69 -13.90
N PRO A 220 1.12 -3.60 -14.05
CA PRO A 220 0.03 -3.26 -13.14
C PRO A 220 -1.08 -4.30 -13.14
N GLY A 221 -1.55 -4.69 -11.96
CA GLY A 221 -2.71 -5.58 -11.79
C GLY A 221 -3.95 -4.97 -12.44
N SER A 222 -4.65 -5.75 -13.26
CA SER A 222 -5.86 -5.30 -13.99
C SER A 222 -6.81 -6.46 -14.26
N GLY A 223 -8.01 -6.16 -14.72
CA GLY A 223 -9.06 -7.17 -14.90
C GLY A 223 -9.58 -7.69 -13.56
N LEU A 224 -9.57 -6.84 -12.54
CA LEU A 224 -9.85 -7.19 -11.15
C LEU A 224 -11.27 -7.74 -10.99
N SER A 225 -12.23 -7.12 -11.65
CA SER A 225 -13.65 -7.51 -11.62
C SER A 225 -13.93 -8.90 -12.21
N GLN A 226 -13.00 -9.44 -13.00
CA GLN A 226 -13.11 -10.77 -13.56
C GLN A 226 -12.59 -11.86 -12.60
N THR A 227 -11.80 -11.48 -11.59
CA THR A 227 -11.13 -12.40 -10.66
C THR A 227 -12.11 -13.32 -9.92
N PRO A 228 -13.25 -12.85 -9.36
CA PRO A 228 -14.20 -13.73 -8.67
C PRO A 228 -14.74 -14.83 -9.56
N GLN A 229 -15.18 -14.48 -10.76
CA GLN A 229 -15.73 -15.44 -11.73
C GLN A 229 -14.67 -16.40 -12.26
N TYR A 230 -13.44 -15.90 -12.49
CA TYR A 230 -12.32 -16.71 -12.93
C TYR A 230 -11.99 -17.78 -11.90
N ILE A 231 -11.88 -17.40 -10.61
CA ILE A 231 -11.64 -18.37 -9.52
C ILE A 231 -12.83 -19.35 -9.38
N ALA A 232 -14.07 -18.85 -9.43
CA ALA A 232 -15.27 -19.68 -9.32
C ALA A 232 -15.45 -20.65 -10.49
N SER A 233 -14.78 -20.43 -11.62
CA SER A 233 -14.81 -21.38 -12.75
C SER A 233 -14.29 -22.78 -12.36
N GLY A 234 -13.48 -22.88 -11.31
CA GLY A 234 -12.86 -24.12 -10.86
C GLY A 234 -11.91 -24.76 -11.87
N SER A 235 -11.58 -24.04 -12.94
CA SER A 235 -10.62 -24.49 -13.97
C SER A 235 -9.23 -24.65 -13.38
N GLN A 236 -8.48 -25.67 -13.80
CA GLN A 236 -7.07 -25.83 -13.41
C GLN A 236 -6.19 -24.65 -13.86
N ALA A 237 -6.61 -23.89 -14.85
CA ALA A 237 -5.93 -22.64 -15.25
C ALA A 237 -5.89 -21.58 -14.15
N VAL A 238 -6.76 -21.68 -13.12
CA VAL A 238 -6.79 -20.78 -11.95
C VAL A 238 -5.67 -21.09 -10.95
N ALA A 239 -5.10 -22.30 -10.95
CA ALA A 239 -4.15 -22.75 -9.94
C ALA A 239 -2.98 -21.72 -9.67
N PRO A 240 -2.36 -21.08 -10.69
CA PRO A 240 -1.30 -20.09 -10.46
C PRO A 240 -1.75 -18.86 -9.67
N VAL A 241 -3.03 -18.51 -9.75
CA VAL A 241 -3.59 -17.31 -9.10
C VAL A 241 -4.45 -17.62 -7.87
N LEU A 242 -4.58 -18.90 -7.49
CA LEU A 242 -5.40 -19.30 -6.35
C LEU A 242 -4.98 -18.64 -5.03
N SER A 243 -3.69 -18.32 -4.88
CA SER A 243 -3.19 -17.59 -3.71
C SER A 243 -3.78 -16.18 -3.55
N PHE A 244 -4.32 -15.60 -4.61
CA PHE A 244 -4.98 -14.28 -4.56
C PHE A 244 -6.44 -14.36 -4.12
N LEU A 245 -7.06 -15.54 -4.08
CA LEU A 245 -8.43 -15.71 -3.57
C LEU A 245 -8.59 -15.08 -2.18
N PRO A 246 -7.85 -15.52 -1.14
CA PRO A 246 -8.05 -14.98 0.19
C PRO A 246 -7.64 -13.51 0.29
N ILE A 247 -6.61 -13.08 -0.44
CA ILE A 247 -6.08 -11.72 -0.39
C ILE A 247 -7.10 -10.72 -0.96
N THR A 248 -7.64 -10.98 -2.16
CA THR A 248 -8.63 -10.11 -2.80
C THR A 248 -9.99 -10.14 -2.10
N LEU A 249 -10.39 -11.30 -1.57
CA LEU A 249 -11.67 -11.44 -0.89
C LEU A 249 -11.65 -10.79 0.50
N LEU A 250 -10.60 -11.01 1.28
CA LEU A 250 -10.44 -10.39 2.61
C LEU A 250 -10.21 -8.87 2.49
N GLY A 251 -9.40 -8.43 1.52
CA GLY A 251 -9.22 -7.01 1.26
C GLY A 251 -10.51 -6.30 0.84
N ALA A 252 -11.33 -6.95 0.02
CA ALA A 252 -12.65 -6.42 -0.32
C ALA A 252 -13.58 -6.37 0.90
N ALA A 253 -13.59 -7.42 1.74
CA ALA A 253 -14.40 -7.47 2.95
C ALA A 253 -13.97 -6.42 4.00
N ALA A 254 -12.68 -6.08 4.05
CA ALA A 254 -12.17 -5.01 4.91
C ALA A 254 -12.70 -3.63 4.51
N ALA A 255 -12.94 -3.41 3.21
CA ALA A 255 -13.38 -2.14 2.67
C ALA A 255 -14.90 -2.03 2.48
N ASP A 256 -15.59 -3.15 2.24
CA ASP A 256 -17.02 -3.18 1.92
C ASP A 256 -17.72 -4.30 2.74
N PRO A 257 -18.55 -3.96 3.72
CA PRO A 257 -19.26 -4.93 4.56
C PRO A 257 -20.29 -5.79 3.81
N ALA A 258 -20.61 -5.44 2.56
CA ALA A 258 -21.44 -6.29 1.71
C ALA A 258 -20.70 -7.55 1.22
N VAL A 259 -19.37 -7.56 1.30
CA VAL A 259 -18.54 -8.72 0.95
C VAL A 259 -18.37 -9.59 2.18
N VAL A 260 -19.04 -10.74 2.22
CA VAL A 260 -19.03 -11.68 3.35
C VAL A 260 -18.28 -12.96 2.93
N PRO A 261 -17.00 -13.11 3.29
CA PRO A 261 -16.18 -14.25 2.86
C PRO A 261 -16.79 -15.62 3.18
N GLU A 262 -17.42 -15.76 4.34
CA GLU A 262 -18.02 -17.00 4.81
C GLU A 262 -19.20 -17.47 3.95
N GLU A 263 -19.85 -16.56 3.23
CA GLU A 263 -20.93 -16.88 2.28
C GLU A 263 -20.39 -17.29 0.90
N ILE A 264 -19.13 -16.92 0.60
CA ILE A 264 -18.50 -17.15 -0.71
C ILE A 264 -17.65 -18.41 -0.71
N VAL A 265 -16.78 -18.61 0.31
CA VAL A 265 -15.85 -19.73 0.31
C VAL A 265 -16.37 -20.94 1.06
N THR A 266 -15.89 -22.13 0.65
CA THR A 266 -16.15 -23.38 1.37
C THR A 266 -15.15 -23.58 2.52
N PRO A 267 -15.36 -24.55 3.42
CA PRO A 267 -14.36 -24.96 4.41
C PRO A 267 -13.03 -25.43 3.81
N ALA A 268 -13.01 -25.86 2.54
CA ALA A 268 -11.76 -26.26 1.86
C ALA A 268 -10.81 -25.08 1.63
N ALA A 269 -11.32 -23.85 1.57
CA ALA A 269 -10.49 -22.64 1.44
C ALA A 269 -9.93 -22.14 2.78
N GLU A 270 -10.38 -22.67 3.94
CA GLU A 270 -9.99 -22.18 5.26
C GLU A 270 -8.46 -22.15 5.51
N PRO A 271 -7.66 -23.13 5.04
CA PRO A 271 -6.21 -23.01 5.15
C PRO A 271 -5.64 -21.78 4.44
N LEU A 272 -6.18 -21.41 3.27
CA LEU A 272 -5.76 -20.23 2.52
C LEU A 272 -6.17 -18.94 3.24
N MET A 273 -7.42 -18.88 3.71
CA MET A 273 -7.97 -17.74 4.44
C MET A 273 -7.15 -17.44 5.71
N ARG A 274 -6.80 -18.50 6.46
CA ARG A 274 -5.99 -18.38 7.67
C ARG A 274 -4.57 -17.95 7.35
N ALA A 275 -3.94 -18.56 6.34
CA ALA A 275 -2.60 -18.18 5.92
C ALA A 275 -2.52 -16.70 5.51
N ALA A 276 -3.54 -16.17 4.83
CA ALA A 276 -3.59 -14.77 4.45
C ALA A 276 -3.75 -13.81 5.65
N ARG A 277 -4.53 -14.22 6.69
CA ARG A 277 -4.72 -13.39 7.90
C ARG A 277 -3.46 -13.28 8.78
N THR A 278 -2.57 -14.25 8.73
CA THR A 278 -1.44 -14.33 9.70
C THR A 278 -0.06 -14.45 9.06
N GLY A 279 -0.01 -14.64 7.74
CA GLY A 279 1.22 -14.83 6.97
C GLY A 279 1.19 -14.06 5.67
N CYS A 280 2.25 -14.19 4.89
CA CYS A 280 2.43 -13.46 3.65
C CYS A 280 2.04 -14.28 2.42
N ILE A 281 2.16 -13.72 1.23
CA ILE A 281 1.75 -14.40 -0.02
C ILE A 281 2.47 -15.76 -0.21
N ALA A 282 3.70 -15.90 0.30
CA ALA A 282 4.44 -17.16 0.28
C ALA A 282 3.75 -18.24 1.13
N ASP A 283 3.26 -17.86 2.31
CA ASP A 283 2.52 -18.77 3.21
C ASP A 283 1.20 -19.19 2.61
N VAL A 284 0.49 -18.25 1.96
CA VAL A 284 -0.75 -18.56 1.23
C VAL A 284 -0.48 -19.55 0.10
N ARG A 285 0.60 -19.36 -0.67
CA ARG A 285 1.00 -20.31 -1.72
C ARG A 285 1.34 -21.69 -1.16
N ALA A 286 2.07 -21.74 -0.04
CA ALA A 286 2.38 -22.99 0.64
C ALA A 286 1.13 -23.70 1.17
N ALA A 287 0.12 -22.94 1.62
CA ALA A 287 -1.16 -23.47 2.10
C ALA A 287 -2.06 -24.06 1.00
N ILE A 288 -1.76 -23.82 -0.28
CA ILE A 288 -2.53 -24.40 -1.39
C ILE A 288 -2.46 -25.93 -1.33
N GLY A 289 -1.26 -26.52 -1.14
CA GLY A 289 -1.08 -27.98 -1.01
C GLY A 289 -1.89 -28.77 -2.02
N ASP A 290 -2.74 -29.67 -1.53
CA ASP A 290 -3.63 -30.53 -2.33
C ASP A 290 -5.03 -29.95 -2.55
N ILE A 291 -5.26 -28.66 -2.22
CA ILE A 291 -6.56 -28.01 -2.37
C ILE A 291 -6.96 -27.99 -3.85
N GLN A 292 -8.14 -28.57 -4.12
CA GLN A 292 -8.69 -28.58 -5.47
C GLN A 292 -9.34 -27.22 -5.78
N VAL A 293 -8.97 -26.61 -6.91
CA VAL A 293 -9.45 -25.26 -7.31
C VAL A 293 -10.99 -25.19 -7.32
N ASN A 294 -11.65 -26.25 -7.80
CA ASN A 294 -13.11 -26.33 -7.88
C ASN A 294 -13.81 -26.57 -6.53
N SER A 295 -13.06 -26.70 -5.44
CA SER A 295 -13.63 -26.93 -4.10
C SER A 295 -13.68 -25.68 -3.23
N VAL A 296 -13.05 -24.56 -3.65
CA VAL A 296 -12.85 -23.38 -2.77
C VAL A 296 -14.04 -22.42 -2.73
N ILE A 297 -14.82 -22.32 -3.81
CA ILE A 297 -16.01 -21.44 -3.88
C ILE A 297 -17.27 -22.27 -3.65
N ARG A 298 -18.21 -21.77 -2.87
CA ARG A 298 -19.50 -22.41 -2.62
C ARG A 298 -20.32 -22.48 -3.90
N PRO A 299 -20.93 -23.63 -4.22
CA PRO A 299 -21.88 -23.72 -5.32
C PRO A 299 -23.04 -22.72 -5.14
N GLY A 300 -23.24 -21.84 -6.11
CA GLY A 300 -24.30 -20.83 -6.09
C GLY A 300 -24.03 -19.63 -5.18
N ALA A 301 -22.78 -19.43 -4.72
CA ALA A 301 -22.41 -18.23 -4.00
C ALA A 301 -22.69 -16.97 -4.82
N ASP A 302 -23.22 -15.93 -4.17
CA ASP A 302 -23.34 -14.62 -4.78
C ASP A 302 -21.97 -13.94 -4.79
N LEU A 303 -21.38 -13.80 -5.98
CA LEU A 303 -20.12 -13.12 -6.21
C LEU A 303 -20.30 -11.62 -6.54
N GLY A 304 -21.53 -11.15 -6.62
CA GLY A 304 -21.86 -9.78 -7.01
C GLY A 304 -21.15 -8.74 -6.16
N PRO A 305 -21.29 -8.73 -4.82
CA PRO A 305 -20.65 -7.73 -3.96
C PRO A 305 -19.13 -7.67 -4.13
N TRP A 306 -18.46 -8.83 -4.21
CA TRP A 306 -17.01 -8.90 -4.42
C TRP A 306 -16.61 -8.40 -5.82
N THR A 307 -17.35 -8.78 -6.86
CA THR A 307 -17.15 -8.31 -8.24
C THR A 307 -17.33 -6.80 -8.34
N ASP A 308 -18.40 -6.27 -7.76
CA ASP A 308 -18.73 -4.85 -7.79
C ASP A 308 -17.72 -4.00 -7.03
N TYR A 309 -17.20 -4.50 -5.90
CA TYR A 309 -16.09 -3.85 -5.20
C TYR A 309 -14.86 -3.77 -6.10
N LEU A 310 -14.41 -4.91 -6.65
CA LEU A 310 -13.21 -4.95 -7.51
C LEU A 310 -13.38 -4.13 -8.79
N ALA A 311 -14.58 -4.05 -9.35
CA ALA A 311 -14.86 -3.21 -10.52
C ALA A 311 -14.64 -1.72 -10.25
N LYS A 312 -14.89 -1.25 -9.03
CA LYS A 312 -14.60 0.12 -8.61
C LYS A 312 -13.10 0.39 -8.50
N GLN A 313 -12.29 -0.66 -8.27
CA GLN A 313 -10.85 -0.56 -8.06
C GLN A 313 -10.03 -0.74 -9.36
N GLU A 314 -10.68 -0.99 -10.50
CA GLU A 314 -9.99 -1.17 -11.78
C GLU A 314 -9.11 0.03 -12.14
N PRO A 315 -7.81 -0.16 -12.43
CA PRO A 315 -6.95 0.95 -12.84
C PRO A 315 -7.39 1.58 -14.16
N SER A 316 -8.19 0.87 -14.96
CA SER A 316 -8.83 1.43 -16.15
C SER A 316 -9.88 2.51 -15.84
N ASN A 317 -10.31 2.67 -14.60
CA ASN A 317 -11.19 3.77 -14.18
C ASN A 317 -10.45 5.12 -14.11
N ALA A 318 -9.15 5.11 -13.91
CA ALA A 318 -8.33 6.32 -13.80
C ALA A 318 -8.31 7.15 -15.12
N ASN A 319 -8.12 8.47 -14.95
CA ASN A 319 -7.85 9.42 -16.03
C ASN A 319 -6.50 10.10 -15.74
N PRO A 320 -5.36 9.49 -16.09
CA PRO A 320 -4.04 10.01 -15.75
C PRO A 320 -3.87 11.48 -16.14
N LYS A 321 -3.51 12.33 -15.18
CA LYS A 321 -3.28 13.77 -15.34
C LYS A 321 -1.82 14.11 -15.65
N VAL A 322 -0.94 13.11 -15.53
CA VAL A 322 0.50 13.21 -15.78
C VAL A 322 0.93 12.10 -16.75
N PRO A 323 2.08 12.25 -17.45
CA PRO A 323 2.62 11.17 -18.27
C PRO A 323 2.83 9.87 -17.49
N VAL A 324 2.57 8.73 -18.14
CA VAL A 324 2.73 7.39 -17.56
C VAL A 324 3.73 6.58 -18.41
N LEU A 325 4.79 6.08 -17.77
CA LEU A 325 5.58 4.99 -18.31
C LEU A 325 4.96 3.67 -17.89
N PHE A 326 4.49 2.86 -18.83
CA PHE A 326 3.92 1.54 -18.59
C PHE A 326 4.91 0.47 -19.04
N ALA A 327 5.45 -0.30 -18.11
CA ALA A 327 6.47 -1.31 -18.33
C ALA A 327 5.90 -2.74 -18.19
N GLN A 328 6.17 -3.63 -19.16
CA GLN A 328 5.64 -4.99 -19.18
C GLN A 328 6.69 -6.01 -19.60
N GLY A 329 6.86 -7.07 -18.82
CA GLY A 329 7.69 -8.21 -19.20
C GLY A 329 6.98 -9.12 -20.22
N THR A 330 7.68 -9.56 -21.28
CA THR A 330 7.05 -10.41 -22.31
C THR A 330 6.83 -11.86 -21.84
N ALA A 331 7.55 -12.32 -20.80
CA ALA A 331 7.39 -13.64 -20.19
C ALA A 331 6.53 -13.61 -18.90
N ASP A 332 5.84 -12.50 -18.62
CA ASP A 332 4.96 -12.38 -17.46
C ASP A 332 3.73 -13.30 -17.60
N ALA A 333 3.69 -14.33 -16.76
CA ALA A 333 2.59 -15.28 -16.71
C ALA A 333 1.52 -14.93 -15.66
N LEU A 334 1.75 -13.89 -14.82
CA LEU A 334 0.83 -13.47 -13.76
C LEU A 334 -0.05 -12.31 -14.23
N VAL A 335 0.57 -11.22 -14.67
CA VAL A 335 -0.10 -10.13 -15.40
C VAL A 335 0.34 -10.24 -16.84
N THR A 336 -0.47 -10.90 -17.66
CA THR A 336 -0.06 -11.22 -19.03
C THR A 336 0.09 -9.98 -19.91
N PRO A 337 1.02 -9.98 -20.89
CA PRO A 337 1.12 -8.89 -21.85
C PRO A 337 -0.21 -8.56 -22.56
N ALA A 338 -1.05 -9.55 -22.79
CA ALA A 338 -2.37 -9.36 -23.38
C ALA A 338 -3.30 -8.54 -22.47
N ALA A 339 -3.31 -8.82 -21.14
CA ALA A 339 -4.08 -8.05 -20.17
C ALA A 339 -3.57 -6.60 -20.10
N SER A 340 -2.25 -6.40 -20.10
CA SER A 340 -1.64 -5.07 -20.11
C SER A 340 -2.00 -4.28 -21.36
N GLN A 341 -2.01 -4.91 -22.55
CA GLN A 341 -2.43 -4.25 -23.79
C GLN A 341 -3.89 -3.77 -23.74
N VAL A 342 -4.78 -4.55 -23.10
CA VAL A 342 -6.17 -4.13 -22.88
C VAL A 342 -6.22 -2.88 -22.00
N LEU A 343 -5.51 -2.88 -20.87
CA LEU A 343 -5.46 -1.72 -19.98
C LEU A 343 -4.85 -0.49 -20.67
N VAL A 344 -3.74 -0.65 -21.37
CA VAL A 344 -3.11 0.42 -22.16
C VAL A 344 -4.11 1.03 -23.14
N LYS A 345 -4.81 0.17 -23.92
CA LYS A 345 -5.82 0.67 -24.84
C LYS A 345 -6.93 1.45 -24.12
N GLN A 346 -7.43 0.96 -22.98
CA GLN A 346 -8.47 1.63 -22.22
C GLN A 346 -8.03 3.02 -21.70
N LEU A 347 -6.78 3.14 -21.27
CA LEU A 347 -6.21 4.42 -20.82
C LEU A 347 -5.96 5.37 -22.00
N CYS A 348 -5.46 4.86 -23.13
CA CYS A 348 -5.29 5.64 -24.36
C CYS A 348 -6.63 6.17 -24.90
N ASP A 349 -7.69 5.35 -24.90
CA ASP A 349 -9.03 5.75 -25.34
C ASP A 349 -9.59 6.93 -24.50
N LYS A 350 -9.08 7.12 -23.28
CA LYS A 350 -9.38 8.24 -22.39
C LYS A 350 -8.44 9.45 -22.55
N GLY A 351 -7.44 9.35 -23.44
CA GLY A 351 -6.50 10.43 -23.73
C GLY A 351 -5.30 10.50 -22.80
N ALA A 352 -4.95 9.41 -22.11
CA ALA A 352 -3.75 9.35 -21.28
C ALA A 352 -2.48 9.55 -22.16
N LYS A 353 -1.50 10.31 -21.67
CA LYS A 353 -0.16 10.36 -22.24
C LYS A 353 0.63 9.17 -21.70
N LEU A 354 0.69 8.07 -22.45
CA LEU A 354 1.23 6.80 -21.97
C LEU A 354 2.27 6.26 -22.94
N ASP A 355 3.46 5.93 -22.42
CA ASP A 355 4.55 5.25 -23.12
C ASP A 355 4.57 3.77 -22.69
N TYR A 356 4.11 2.87 -23.57
CA TYR A 356 4.07 1.43 -23.32
C TYR A 356 5.34 0.76 -23.81
N ARG A 357 6.11 0.17 -22.89
CA ARG A 357 7.34 -0.54 -23.18
C ARG A 357 7.30 -2.00 -22.74
N THR A 358 7.84 -2.87 -23.60
CA THR A 358 7.96 -4.29 -23.31
C THR A 358 9.41 -4.70 -23.13
N TYR A 359 9.68 -5.63 -22.22
CA TYR A 359 11.02 -6.14 -21.89
C TYR A 359 11.08 -7.62 -22.21
N ASP A 360 11.85 -7.96 -23.24
CA ASP A 360 11.90 -9.32 -23.78
C ASP A 360 12.46 -10.32 -22.75
N GLY A 361 11.76 -11.44 -22.58
CA GLY A 361 12.11 -12.51 -21.64
C GLY A 361 11.95 -12.16 -20.16
N ALA A 362 11.61 -10.92 -19.80
CA ALA A 362 11.37 -10.57 -18.41
C ALA A 362 10.05 -11.17 -17.91
N ASP A 363 10.10 -11.84 -16.76
CA ASP A 363 8.92 -12.29 -16.02
C ASP A 363 8.33 -11.15 -15.19
N HIS A 364 7.29 -11.47 -14.41
CA HIS A 364 6.55 -10.51 -13.58
C HIS A 364 7.45 -9.66 -12.68
N ARG A 365 8.40 -10.28 -11.97
CA ARG A 365 9.31 -9.59 -11.05
C ARG A 365 10.49 -8.96 -11.77
N ALA A 366 11.05 -9.64 -12.77
CA ALA A 366 12.18 -9.16 -13.52
C ALA A 366 11.88 -7.85 -14.27
N ALA A 367 10.62 -7.58 -14.61
CA ALA A 367 10.18 -6.34 -15.23
C ALA A 367 10.59 -5.10 -14.42
N VAL A 368 10.65 -5.17 -13.08
CA VAL A 368 11.06 -4.05 -12.20
C VAL A 368 12.49 -3.61 -12.51
N GLY A 369 13.44 -4.53 -12.48
CA GLY A 369 14.84 -4.23 -12.78
C GLY A 369 15.06 -3.91 -14.26
N SER A 370 14.37 -4.64 -15.17
CA SER A 370 14.51 -4.45 -16.62
C SER A 370 14.05 -3.07 -17.09
N SER A 371 13.05 -2.48 -16.43
CA SER A 371 12.50 -1.16 -16.77
C SER A 371 13.27 0.02 -16.16
N LEU A 372 14.19 -0.23 -15.22
CA LEU A 372 14.84 0.82 -14.43
C LEU A 372 15.52 1.91 -15.29
N ALA A 373 16.29 1.52 -16.30
CA ALA A 373 17.01 2.48 -17.15
C ALA A 373 16.04 3.41 -17.89
N ASP A 374 14.95 2.85 -18.44
CA ASP A 374 13.91 3.62 -19.10
C ASP A 374 13.14 4.51 -18.12
N ALA A 375 12.87 4.01 -16.93
CA ALA A 375 12.23 4.78 -15.87
C ALA A 375 13.09 5.98 -15.43
N GLN A 376 14.40 5.79 -15.29
CA GLN A 376 15.33 6.87 -14.99
C GLN A 376 15.44 7.89 -16.13
N ALA A 377 15.43 7.44 -17.38
CA ALA A 377 15.39 8.35 -18.54
C ALA A 377 14.08 9.15 -18.59
N PHE A 378 12.93 8.49 -18.35
CA PHE A 378 11.60 9.10 -18.31
C PHE A 378 11.52 10.19 -17.23
N THR A 379 11.95 9.90 -16.00
CA THR A 379 11.93 10.89 -14.92
C THR A 379 12.92 12.02 -15.15
N GLY A 380 14.09 11.74 -15.72
CA GLY A 380 15.10 12.73 -16.09
C GLY A 380 14.58 13.74 -17.12
N ALA A 381 13.91 13.27 -18.17
CA ALA A 381 13.29 14.10 -19.20
C ALA A 381 12.23 15.04 -18.57
N LEU A 382 11.34 14.50 -17.74
CA LEU A 382 10.29 15.29 -17.08
C LEU A 382 10.86 16.33 -16.09
N LEU A 383 11.94 16.00 -15.37
CA LEU A 383 12.62 16.98 -14.51
C LEU A 383 13.25 18.12 -15.32
N ALA A 384 13.74 17.83 -16.54
CA ALA A 384 14.27 18.82 -17.46
C ALA A 384 13.17 19.63 -18.18
N GLY A 385 11.90 19.28 -18.01
CA GLY A 385 10.77 19.91 -18.70
C GLY A 385 10.63 19.46 -20.16
N GLU A 386 11.19 18.31 -20.51
CA GLU A 386 11.12 17.74 -21.84
C GLU A 386 9.84 16.88 -21.99
N GLU A 387 9.37 16.77 -23.22
CA GLU A 387 8.28 15.84 -23.55
C GLU A 387 8.78 14.40 -23.55
N THR A 388 7.94 13.49 -23.07
CA THR A 388 8.21 12.04 -23.10
C THR A 388 7.55 11.40 -24.32
N PRO A 389 8.10 10.30 -24.83
CA PRO A 389 7.43 9.49 -25.85
C PRO A 389 6.01 9.08 -25.40
N THR A 390 5.14 8.86 -26.38
CA THR A 390 3.81 8.31 -26.14
C THR A 390 3.48 7.24 -27.17
N THR A 391 2.82 6.17 -26.70
CA THR A 391 2.29 5.10 -27.55
C THR A 391 0.82 5.35 -27.88
N CYS A 392 0.17 6.19 -27.09
CA CYS A 392 -1.16 6.68 -27.42
C CYS A 392 -1.08 7.77 -28.48
#